data_8d3cfeb9332a148f81ced7241ad10b5f
#
_entry.id   8d3cfeb9332a148f81ced7241ad10b5f
#
_cell.length_a   1.000
_cell.length_b   1.000
_cell.length_c   1.000
_cell.angle_alpha   90.00
_cell.angle_beta   90.00
_cell.angle_gamma   90.00
#
_symmetry.space_group_name_H-M   'P 1'
#
loop_
_entity.id
_entity.type
_entity.pdbx_description
1 polymer ?
#
loop_
_entity_poly.entity_id
_entity_poly.type
_entity_poly.pdbx_seq_one_letter_code
_entity_poly.pdbx_strand_id
1 'polypeptide(L)' 'MNQEKAPKEIEALHKLVTAFLEGLSISEVPGTGENFDPTHHEAIEHTGEGEKEIVKEVLRKGYKIQDKLIRPAMVKVSSE' A
#
# COMPACT_ATOMS: atom_id res chain seq x y z
N MET A 1 -28.97 1.13 6.54
CA MET A 1 -28.30 1.33 6.30
C MET A 1 -27.45 1.59 6.01
N ASN A 2 -27.32 1.53 6.02
CA ASN A 2 -26.53 1.87 5.72
C ASN A 2 -25.64 1.94 5.33
N GLN A 3 -24.96 1.99 5.12
CA GLN A 3 -24.12 2.25 4.72
C GLN A 3 -23.68 2.93 3.99
N GLU A 4 -23.52 3.03 4.30
CA GLU A 4 -23.32 4.05 3.62
C GLU A 4 -22.04 4.41 3.22
N LYS A 5 -21.02 4.21 3.96
CA LYS A 5 -19.67 4.42 3.52
C LYS A 5 -19.13 3.17 2.96
N ALA A 6 -18.61 3.23 1.73
CA ALA A 6 -17.89 2.11 1.15
C ALA A 6 -16.63 1.86 1.97
N PRO A 7 -16.24 0.60 2.19
CA PRO A 7 -14.96 0.31 2.79
C PRO A 7 -13.82 0.94 1.99
N LYS A 8 -12.74 1.27 2.68
CA LYS A 8 -11.61 1.89 2.01
C LYS A 8 -11.10 1.06 0.85
N GLU A 9 -11.16 -0.26 0.96
CA GLU A 9 -10.70 -1.13 -0.11
C GLU A 9 -11.54 -0.98 -1.36
N ILE A 10 -12.84 -0.81 -1.18
CA ILE A 10 -13.74 -0.62 -2.32
C ILE A 10 -13.51 0.74 -2.94
N GLU A 11 -13.27 1.76 -2.12
CA GLU A 11 -12.98 3.08 -2.63
C GLU A 11 -11.69 3.08 -3.44
N ALA A 12 -10.66 2.39 -2.93
CA ALA A 12 -9.39 2.32 -3.64
C ALA A 12 -9.58 1.61 -4.97
N LEU A 13 -10.33 0.51 -4.97
CA LEU A 13 -10.58 -0.24 -6.20
C LEU A 13 -11.33 0.63 -7.21
N HIS A 14 -12.32 1.38 -6.75
CA HIS A 14 -13.06 2.27 -7.61
C HIS A 14 -12.14 3.29 -8.26
N LYS A 15 -11.24 3.88 -7.47
CA LYS A 15 -10.31 4.86 -8.02
C LYS A 15 -9.37 4.23 -9.04
N LEU A 16 -8.93 2.99 -8.79
CA LEU A 16 -8.06 2.30 -9.74
C LEU A 16 -8.77 2.05 -11.06
N VAL A 17 -10.02 1.60 -10.99
CA VAL A 17 -10.79 1.36 -12.20
C VAL A 17 -11.01 2.65 -12.97
N THR A 18 -11.36 3.72 -12.27
CA THR A 18 -11.57 5.01 -12.91
C THR A 18 -10.29 5.49 -13.58
N ALA A 19 -9.15 5.36 -12.89
CA ALA A 19 -7.87 5.78 -13.46
C ALA A 19 -7.51 4.97 -14.68
N PHE A 20 -7.79 3.66 -14.65
CA PHE A 20 -7.53 2.80 -15.78
C PHE A 20 -8.34 3.25 -17.00
N LEU A 21 -9.63 3.55 -16.79
CA LEU A 21 -10.49 4.00 -17.87
C LEU A 21 -10.08 5.35 -18.41
N GLU A 22 -9.45 6.19 -17.59
CA GLU A 22 -8.98 7.48 -18.01
C GLU A 22 -7.57 7.45 -18.58
N GLY A 23 -6.93 6.27 -18.57
CA GLY A 23 -5.61 6.14 -19.14
C GLY A 23 -4.48 6.64 -18.24
N LEU A 24 -4.74 6.80 -16.96
CA LEU A 24 -3.71 7.23 -16.03
C LEU A 24 -2.78 6.10 -15.67
N SER A 25 -1.53 6.44 -15.37
CA SER A 25 -0.53 5.44 -14.97
C SER A 25 -0.79 4.94 -13.57
N ILE A 26 -0.90 3.63 -13.42
CA ILE A 26 -1.09 2.99 -12.12
C ILE A 26 0.16 2.19 -11.82
N SER A 27 0.72 2.38 -10.63
CA SER A 27 1.93 1.69 -10.20
C SER A 27 1.71 0.99 -8.88
N GLU A 28 2.42 -0.12 -8.67
CA GLU A 28 2.40 -0.76 -7.36
C GLU A 28 3.41 -0.07 -6.46
N VAL A 29 3.05 0.02 -5.19
CA VAL A 29 3.96 0.50 -4.16
C VAL A 29 5.09 -0.52 -4.01
N PRO A 30 6.37 -0.08 -3.88
CA PRO A 30 7.48 -1.03 -3.70
C PRO A 30 7.22 -1.95 -2.51
N GLY A 31 7.61 -3.20 -2.66
CA GLY A 31 7.29 -4.24 -1.69
C GLY A 31 8.50 -4.92 -1.11
N THR A 32 8.48 -6.25 -1.12
CA THR A 32 9.47 -7.08 -0.44
C THR A 32 10.90 -6.68 -0.83
N GLY A 33 11.75 -6.53 0.19
CA GLY A 33 13.13 -6.17 -0.02
C GLY A 33 13.40 -4.69 -0.04
N GLU A 34 12.36 -3.88 -0.09
CA GLU A 34 12.51 -2.42 -0.12
C GLU A 34 12.53 -1.85 1.28
N ASN A 35 13.08 -0.66 1.42
CA ASN A 35 13.04 0.04 2.69
C ASN A 35 11.62 0.34 3.06
N PHE A 36 11.30 0.19 4.35
CA PHE A 36 9.99 0.55 4.84
C PHE A 36 9.79 2.05 4.73
N ASP A 37 8.66 2.45 4.16
CA ASP A 37 8.34 3.86 3.97
C ASP A 37 6.95 4.12 4.55
N PRO A 38 6.87 4.82 5.69
CA PRO A 38 5.57 5.03 6.35
C PRO A 38 4.54 5.74 5.48
N THR A 39 4.98 6.45 4.45
CA THR A 39 4.03 7.13 3.57
C THR A 39 3.42 6.19 2.54
N HIS A 40 4.04 5.03 2.30
CA HIS A 40 3.58 4.08 1.29
C HIS A 40 3.24 2.71 1.86
N HIS A 41 3.69 2.42 3.08
CA HIS A 41 3.50 1.11 3.68
C HIS A 41 2.77 1.24 5.00
N GLU A 42 1.95 0.25 5.29
CA GLU A 42 1.32 0.13 6.60
C GLU A 42 1.89 -1.13 7.25
N ALA A 43 2.66 -0.96 8.31
CA ALA A 43 3.28 -2.09 8.98
C ALA A 43 2.27 -2.80 9.85
N ILE A 44 1.98 -4.05 9.52
CA ILE A 44 1.06 -4.86 10.29
C ILE A 44 1.83 -5.62 11.38
N GLU A 45 3.05 -5.99 11.07
CA GLU A 45 3.89 -6.70 12.01
C GLU A 45 5.33 -6.21 11.87
N HIS A 46 6.01 -6.10 12.99
CA HIS A 46 7.39 -5.63 13.00
C HIS A 46 8.21 -6.59 13.84
N THR A 47 9.32 -7.08 13.29
CA THR A 47 10.21 -7.99 13.99
C THR A 47 11.65 -7.48 13.91
N GLY A 48 12.50 -7.99 14.80
CA GLY A 48 13.90 -7.62 14.80
C GLY A 48 14.16 -6.36 15.60
N GLU A 49 15.43 -6.02 15.75
CA GLU A 49 15.85 -4.89 16.58
C GLU A 49 16.91 -4.00 15.93
N GLY A 50 17.18 -4.21 14.65
CA GLY A 50 18.16 -3.40 13.95
C GLY A 50 17.64 -2.01 13.64
N GLU A 51 18.49 -1.20 13.05
CA GLU A 51 18.13 0.17 12.71
C GLU A 51 17.50 0.29 11.33
N LYS A 52 17.72 -0.68 10.47
CA LYS A 52 17.23 -0.65 9.12
C LYS A 52 15.92 -1.40 9.03
N GLU A 53 14.89 -0.71 8.62
CA GLU A 53 13.57 -1.33 8.50
C GLU A 53 13.32 -1.71 7.05
N ILE A 54 13.18 -3.01 6.81
CA ILE A 54 13.02 -3.56 5.47
C ILE A 54 11.68 -4.28 5.41
N VAL A 55 10.99 -4.14 4.29
CA VAL A 55 9.75 -4.87 4.06
C VAL A 55 10.10 -6.34 3.87
N LYS A 56 9.59 -7.17 4.77
CA LYS A 56 9.86 -8.60 4.77
C LYS A 56 8.85 -9.33 3.89
N GLU A 57 7.60 -8.93 3.96
CA GLU A 57 6.54 -9.60 3.24
C GLU A 57 5.42 -8.63 2.98
N VAL A 58 4.82 -8.71 1.79
CA VAL A 58 3.67 -7.88 1.44
C VAL A 58 2.42 -8.73 1.63
N LEU A 59 1.56 -8.32 2.56
CA LEU A 59 0.31 -9.01 2.82
C LEU A 59 -0.80 -8.53 1.89
N ARG A 60 -0.74 -7.26 1.51
CA ARG A 60 -1.71 -6.69 0.58
C ARG A 60 -1.01 -5.61 -0.22
N LYS A 61 -1.08 -5.70 -1.53
CA LYS A 61 -0.39 -4.75 -2.40
C LYS A 61 -0.99 -3.37 -2.29
N GLY A 62 -0.12 -2.35 -2.35
CA GLY A 62 -0.55 -0.98 -2.41
C GLY A 62 -0.39 -0.45 -3.81
N TYR A 63 -1.12 0.61 -4.12
CA TYR A 63 -1.12 1.19 -5.45
C TYR A 63 -1.11 2.71 -5.39
N LYS A 64 -0.52 3.30 -6.42
CA LYS A 64 -0.56 4.75 -6.58
C LYS A 64 -0.84 5.08 -8.03
N ILE A 65 -1.44 6.23 -8.24
CA ILE A 65 -1.72 6.76 -9.57
C ILE A 65 -0.84 7.98 -9.73
N GLN A 66 0.12 7.89 -10.65
CA GLN A 66 1.14 8.92 -10.79
C GLN A 66 1.82 9.13 -9.44
N ASP A 67 1.71 10.30 -8.84
CA ASP A 67 2.35 10.57 -7.55
C ASP A 67 1.39 10.46 -6.38
N LYS A 68 0.15 10.04 -6.63
CA LYS A 68 -0.87 10.02 -5.60
C LYS A 68 -1.09 8.62 -5.07
N LEU A 69 -0.90 8.45 -3.78
CA LEU A 69 -1.12 7.15 -3.15
C LEU A 69 -2.61 6.85 -3.09
N ILE A 70 -3.01 5.69 -3.59
CA ILE A 70 -4.40 5.26 -3.54
C ILE A 70 -4.64 4.43 -2.30
N ARG A 71 -3.73 3.48 -2.03
CA ARG A 71 -3.77 2.76 -0.76
C ARG A 71 -2.36 2.23 -0.46
N PRO A 72 -1.97 2.23 0.80
CA PRO A 72 -0.63 1.72 1.16
C PRO A 72 -0.61 0.21 1.09
N ALA A 73 0.60 -0.33 0.93
CA ALA A 73 0.80 -1.76 1.01
C ALA A 73 0.80 -2.17 2.48
N MET A 74 0.10 -3.25 2.80
CA MET A 74 0.14 -3.82 4.13
C MET A 74 1.30 -4.81 4.17
N VAL A 75 2.24 -4.58 5.06
CA VAL A 75 3.50 -5.31 5.03
C VAL A 75 3.91 -5.77 6.41
N LYS A 76 4.76 -6.78 6.42
CA LYS A 76 5.53 -7.15 7.61
C LYS A 76 6.91 -6.56 7.45
N VAL A 77 7.43 -5.97 8.52
CA VAL A 77 8.69 -5.27 8.50
C VAL A 77 9.69 -5.99 9.38
N SER A 78 10.91 -6.08 8.91
CA SER A 78 12.01 -6.64 9.68
C SER A 78 13.06 -5.56 9.89
N SER A 79 13.49 -5.37 11.15
CA SER A 79 14.58 -4.45 11.47
C SER A 79 15.89 -5.22 11.48
N GLU A 80 16.83 -4.79 10.65
CA GLU A 80 18.11 -5.48 10.53
C GLU A 80 19.29 -4.64 10.95
#